data_99c7eb72e868feac232fefe22ac4d8e0
#
_entry.id   99c7eb72e868feac232fefe22ac4d8e0
#
_cell.length_a   1.000
_cell.length_b   1.000
_cell.length_c   1.000
_cell.angle_alpha   90.00
_cell.angle_beta   90.00
_cell.angle_gamma   90.00
#
_symmetry.space_group_name_H-M   'P 1'
#
loop_
_entity.id
_entity.type
_entity.pdbx_description
1 polymer ?
#
loop_
_entity_poly.entity_id
_entity_poly.type
_entity_poly.pdbx_seq_one_letter_code
_entity_poly.pdbx_strand_id
1 'polypeptide(L)'
;PTIGALESLSAKESNKTTYPNPAENFPIPATKQIVEQQREIGRLMRENSEIPKLRHEVARLSAKIEFAPIKSPAKPELETVEDPFEAAVKDLALRAAELNRHMQNLPNFEIPELQMLEEADWLSAAKGADFDSKEGIRQALSKVRQKAKTQFAELATAALNEYFAATKGGTPTDPSQLLPFFKTPIDASLLQRYQLVPSSTVPGLMETGYVILSEKAPVDREYDTHFYIGKK
;
A
#
# COMPACT_ATOMS: atom_id res chain seq x y z
N PRO A 1 80.50 -15.18 3.31
CA PRO A 1 81.04 -15.66 2.08
C PRO A 1 80.04 -16.55 1.35
N THR A 2 80.12 -16.41 0.00
CA THR A 2 79.57 -17.25 -1.07
C THR A 2 78.07 -17.05 -1.37
N ILE A 3 77.69 -16.25 -2.35
CA ILE A 3 77.74 -16.31 -3.83
C ILE A 3 77.29 -17.68 -4.37
N GLY A 4 76.24 -17.65 -5.15
CA GLY A 4 75.77 -18.70 -6.07
C GLY A 4 74.34 -18.46 -6.45
N ALA A 5 74.12 -17.83 -7.45
CA ALA A 5 73.99 -18.07 -8.89
C ALA A 5 72.55 -18.27 -9.32
N LEU A 6 72.19 -17.43 -10.25
CA LEU A 6 71.09 -17.44 -11.23
C LEU A 6 70.83 -18.82 -11.83
N GLU A 7 69.54 -19.15 -12.04
CA GLU A 7 69.11 -19.67 -13.32
C GLU A 7 67.61 -19.46 -13.53
N SER A 8 67.35 -18.92 -14.65
CA SER A 8 66.10 -18.66 -15.34
C SER A 8 65.33 -19.93 -15.67
N LEU A 9 64.00 -19.92 -15.53
CA LEU A 9 63.11 -20.64 -16.44
C LEU A 9 61.80 -19.87 -16.67
N SER A 10 61.71 -19.37 -17.84
CA SER A 10 60.55 -18.87 -18.51
C SER A 10 59.50 -19.96 -18.63
N ALA A 11 58.31 -19.77 -18.12
CA ALA A 11 57.12 -20.49 -18.56
C ALA A 11 55.97 -19.51 -18.74
N LYS A 12 55.70 -19.25 -20.00
CA LYS A 12 54.50 -18.61 -20.52
C LYS A 12 53.27 -19.44 -20.14
N GLU A 13 52.47 -19.01 -19.21
CA GLU A 13 51.10 -19.46 -19.13
C GLU A 13 50.18 -18.35 -19.61
N SER A 14 49.68 -18.54 -20.84
CA SER A 14 48.60 -17.78 -21.44
C SER A 14 47.30 -18.10 -20.67
N ASN A 15 46.96 -17.31 -19.70
CA ASN A 15 45.65 -17.34 -19.07
C ASN A 15 44.60 -16.78 -20.06
N LYS A 16 44.01 -17.69 -20.82
CA LYS A 16 42.83 -17.41 -21.64
C LYS A 16 41.65 -17.18 -20.70
N THR A 17 41.46 -15.95 -20.30
CA THR A 17 40.24 -15.51 -19.61
C THR A 17 39.09 -15.61 -20.61
N THR A 18 38.40 -16.73 -20.59
CA THR A 18 37.15 -16.92 -21.31
C THR A 18 36.09 -16.10 -20.59
N TYR A 19 35.75 -14.92 -21.12
CA TYR A 19 34.59 -14.17 -20.70
C TYR A 19 33.34 -15.01 -21.03
N PRO A 20 32.46 -15.29 -20.07
CA PRO A 20 31.18 -15.95 -20.37
C PRO A 20 30.36 -15.02 -21.25
N ASN A 21 29.84 -15.60 -22.33
CA ASN A 21 28.94 -14.99 -23.28
C ASN A 21 27.70 -14.45 -22.51
N PRO A 22 27.37 -13.14 -22.56
CA PRO A 22 26.26 -12.54 -21.78
C PRO A 22 24.87 -12.97 -22.27
N ALA A 23 24.76 -13.87 -23.24
CA ALA A 23 23.49 -14.25 -23.85
C ALA A 23 22.76 -15.44 -23.21
N GLU A 24 23.32 -16.12 -22.19
CA GLU A 24 22.78 -17.45 -21.78
C GLU A 24 22.14 -17.51 -20.38
N ASN A 25 21.97 -16.42 -19.63
CA ASN A 25 21.37 -16.49 -18.29
C ASN A 25 20.39 -15.35 -17.97
N PHE A 26 19.39 -15.12 -18.85
CA PHE A 26 18.18 -14.44 -18.41
C PHE A 26 17.09 -15.47 -18.09
N PRO A 27 16.58 -15.52 -16.86
CA PRO A 27 15.53 -16.47 -16.52
C PRO A 27 14.27 -16.17 -17.34
N ILE A 28 13.80 -17.17 -18.05
CA ILE A 28 12.60 -17.19 -18.92
C ILE A 28 11.32 -16.56 -18.28
N PRO A 29 11.12 -16.54 -16.93
CA PRO A 29 9.96 -15.85 -16.34
C PRO A 29 9.97 -14.34 -16.50
N ALA A 30 11.14 -13.68 -16.55
CA ALA A 30 11.21 -12.21 -16.70
C ALA A 30 10.69 -11.73 -18.06
N THR A 31 10.91 -12.52 -19.12
CA THR A 31 10.47 -12.17 -20.49
C THR A 31 8.95 -12.21 -20.63
N LYS A 32 8.27 -13.16 -19.97
CA LYS A 32 6.81 -13.24 -19.98
C LYS A 32 6.18 -12.06 -19.24
N GLN A 33 6.75 -11.66 -18.11
CA GLN A 33 6.26 -10.52 -17.33
C GLN A 33 6.41 -9.19 -18.07
N ILE A 34 7.53 -9.00 -18.78
CA ILE A 34 7.77 -7.80 -19.61
C ILE A 34 6.77 -7.75 -20.78
N VAL A 35 6.49 -8.86 -21.43
CA VAL A 35 5.51 -8.93 -22.53
C VAL A 35 4.09 -8.65 -22.03
N GLU A 36 3.73 -9.13 -20.84
CA GLU A 36 2.43 -8.87 -20.22
C GLU A 36 2.28 -7.39 -19.84
N GLN A 37 3.30 -6.80 -19.25
CA GLN A 37 3.33 -5.36 -18.93
C GLN A 37 3.25 -4.50 -20.20
N GLN A 38 3.94 -4.86 -21.28
CA GLN A 38 3.85 -4.13 -22.55
C GLN A 38 2.45 -4.23 -23.18
N ARG A 39 1.77 -5.37 -23.05
CA ARG A 39 0.36 -5.50 -23.49
C ARG A 39 -0.57 -4.63 -22.68
N GLU A 40 -0.39 -4.57 -21.37
CA GLU A 40 -1.20 -3.74 -20.48
C GLU A 40 -0.98 -2.24 -20.75
N ILE A 41 0.27 -1.81 -20.92
CA ILE A 41 0.59 -0.44 -21.36
C ILE A 41 -0.07 -0.11 -22.69
N GLY A 42 -0.04 -1.03 -23.66
CA GLY A 42 -0.69 -0.86 -24.96
C GLY A 42 -2.22 -0.78 -24.87
N ARG A 43 -2.84 -1.46 -23.89
CA ARG A 43 -4.28 -1.36 -23.59
C ARG A 43 -4.63 0.01 -23.00
N LEU A 44 -3.90 0.42 -21.95
CA LEU A 44 -4.10 1.70 -21.28
C LEU A 44 -3.84 2.90 -22.21
N MET A 45 -2.87 2.82 -23.12
CA MET A 45 -2.65 3.86 -24.13
C MET A 45 -3.82 3.96 -25.13
N ARG A 46 -4.46 2.85 -25.51
CA ARG A 46 -5.66 2.86 -26.36
C ARG A 46 -6.86 3.46 -25.64
N GLU A 47 -7.12 3.05 -24.41
CA GLU A 47 -8.18 3.62 -23.58
C GLU A 47 -7.99 5.13 -23.40
N ASN A 48 -6.75 5.58 -23.14
CA ASN A 48 -6.42 6.99 -23.01
C ASN A 48 -6.55 7.78 -24.33
N SER A 49 -6.42 7.13 -25.50
CA SER A 49 -6.57 7.79 -26.80
C SER A 49 -8.02 8.11 -27.15
N GLU A 50 -8.99 7.50 -26.49
CA GLU A 50 -10.43 7.78 -26.68
C GLU A 50 -10.90 9.00 -25.87
N ILE A 51 -10.23 9.35 -24.78
CA ILE A 51 -10.58 10.49 -23.93
C ILE A 51 -10.62 11.82 -24.70
N PRO A 52 -9.65 12.15 -25.57
CA PRO A 52 -9.73 13.39 -26.38
C PRO A 52 -10.92 13.40 -27.34
N LYS A 53 -11.30 12.24 -27.91
CA LYS A 53 -12.44 12.14 -28.81
C LYS A 53 -13.74 12.38 -28.06
N LEU A 54 -13.89 11.78 -26.89
CA LEU A 54 -15.07 11.98 -26.04
C LEU A 54 -15.16 13.43 -25.55
N ARG A 55 -14.05 14.07 -25.18
CA ARG A 55 -14.03 15.50 -24.82
C ARG A 55 -14.45 16.39 -25.99
N HIS A 56 -14.02 16.08 -27.20
CA HIS A 56 -14.43 16.83 -28.38
C HIS A 56 -15.90 16.63 -28.71
N GLU A 57 -16.43 15.43 -28.52
CA GLU A 57 -17.86 15.13 -28.73
C GLU A 57 -18.73 15.83 -27.69
N VAL A 58 -18.34 15.84 -26.43
CA VAL A 58 -19.02 16.59 -25.35
C VAL A 58 -19.01 18.09 -25.66
N ALA A 59 -17.88 18.67 -26.07
CA ALA A 59 -17.78 20.07 -26.44
C ALA A 59 -18.69 20.40 -27.67
N ARG A 60 -18.76 19.52 -28.65
CA ARG A 60 -19.63 19.67 -29.82
C ARG A 60 -21.12 19.61 -29.47
N LEU A 61 -21.49 18.70 -28.55
CA LEU A 61 -22.87 18.58 -28.09
C LEU A 61 -23.28 19.78 -27.22
N SER A 62 -22.39 20.25 -26.35
CA SER A 62 -22.60 21.47 -25.55
C SER A 62 -22.80 22.71 -26.42
N ALA A 63 -21.96 22.90 -27.45
CA ALA A 63 -22.11 24.00 -28.42
C ALA A 63 -23.44 23.88 -29.21
N LYS A 64 -23.94 22.67 -29.46
CA LYS A 64 -25.20 22.48 -30.15
C LYS A 64 -26.42 22.82 -29.29
N ILE A 65 -26.29 22.72 -27.98
CA ILE A 65 -27.31 23.10 -27.00
C ILE A 65 -27.36 24.65 -26.88
N GLU A 66 -26.20 25.33 -26.91
CA GLU A 66 -26.12 26.79 -26.81
C GLU A 66 -26.69 27.53 -28.04
N PHE A 67 -26.76 26.91 -29.22
CA PHE A 67 -27.28 27.55 -30.45
C PHE A 67 -28.73 27.22 -30.82
N ALA A 68 -29.46 26.52 -29.96
CA ALA A 68 -30.91 26.36 -30.17
C ALA A 68 -31.64 27.64 -29.72
N PRO A 69 -32.39 28.37 -30.59
CA PRO A 69 -33.10 29.57 -30.20
C PRO A 69 -34.26 29.19 -29.28
N ILE A 70 -34.06 29.34 -27.98
CA ILE A 70 -35.08 29.16 -26.96
C ILE A 70 -35.93 30.43 -26.96
N LYS A 71 -37.16 30.31 -27.49
CA LYS A 71 -38.21 31.30 -27.25
C LYS A 71 -38.42 31.42 -25.76
N SER A 72 -38.13 32.59 -25.22
CA SER A 72 -38.28 32.93 -23.82
C SER A 72 -39.69 32.69 -23.29
N PRO A 73 -39.90 31.79 -22.36
CA PRO A 73 -40.95 31.94 -21.36
C PRO A 73 -40.30 32.38 -20.02
N ALA A 74 -41.16 33.03 -19.21
CA ALA A 74 -40.84 33.66 -17.93
C ALA A 74 -39.83 32.91 -17.11
N LYS A 75 -38.89 33.72 -16.52
CA LYS A 75 -37.85 33.41 -15.56
C LYS A 75 -38.21 32.23 -14.64
N PRO A 76 -37.71 31.01 -14.86
CA PRO A 76 -37.64 30.01 -13.81
C PRO A 76 -36.42 30.36 -12.96
N GLU A 77 -36.57 30.33 -11.66
CA GLU A 77 -35.43 30.22 -10.73
C GLU A 77 -34.47 29.15 -11.29
N LEU A 78 -33.23 29.55 -11.53
CA LEU A 78 -32.17 28.61 -11.88
C LEU A 78 -32.01 27.69 -10.65
N GLU A 79 -32.68 26.55 -10.66
CA GLU A 79 -32.18 25.40 -9.96
C GLU A 79 -30.80 25.10 -10.61
N THR A 80 -29.74 25.43 -9.90
CA THR A 80 -28.39 25.05 -10.28
C THR A 80 -28.38 23.53 -10.30
N VAL A 81 -28.47 22.94 -11.48
CA VAL A 81 -28.24 21.50 -11.68
C VAL A 81 -26.79 21.29 -11.29
N GLU A 82 -26.57 20.86 -10.04
CA GLU A 82 -25.23 20.48 -9.56
C GLU A 82 -24.65 19.46 -10.56
N ASP A 83 -23.39 19.62 -10.94
CA ASP A 83 -22.68 18.65 -11.77
C ASP A 83 -22.78 17.29 -11.08
N PRO A 84 -23.27 16.23 -11.75
CA PRO A 84 -23.38 14.89 -11.16
C PRO A 84 -22.07 14.38 -10.54
N PHE A 85 -20.93 14.80 -11.09
CA PHE A 85 -19.63 14.47 -10.55
C PHE A 85 -19.35 15.21 -9.24
N GLU A 86 -19.67 16.51 -9.20
CA GLU A 86 -19.49 17.33 -7.99
C GLU A 86 -20.42 16.85 -6.86
N ALA A 87 -21.66 16.51 -7.19
CA ALA A 87 -22.60 15.91 -6.26
C ALA A 87 -22.10 14.58 -5.70
N ALA A 88 -21.52 13.69 -6.54
CA ALA A 88 -20.98 12.42 -6.10
C ALA A 88 -19.73 12.59 -5.20
N VAL A 89 -18.85 13.53 -5.49
CA VAL A 89 -17.70 13.86 -4.64
C VAL A 89 -18.14 14.38 -3.28
N LYS A 90 -19.13 15.27 -3.26
CA LYS A 90 -19.71 15.83 -2.04
C LYS A 90 -20.38 14.75 -1.19
N ASP A 91 -21.16 13.87 -1.80
CA ASP A 91 -21.77 12.72 -1.11
C ASP A 91 -20.70 11.83 -0.46
N LEU A 92 -19.64 11.48 -1.21
CA LEU A 92 -18.56 10.67 -0.68
C LEU A 92 -17.83 11.34 0.49
N ALA A 93 -17.60 12.65 0.42
CA ALA A 93 -17.00 13.42 1.51
C ALA A 93 -17.88 13.42 2.77
N LEU A 94 -19.20 13.58 2.60
CA LEU A 94 -20.17 13.50 3.69
C LEU A 94 -20.15 12.12 4.35
N ARG A 95 -20.13 11.06 3.56
CA ARG A 95 -20.06 9.68 4.05
C ARG A 95 -18.76 9.39 4.81
N ALA A 96 -17.63 9.94 4.35
CA ALA A 96 -16.35 9.82 5.06
C ALA A 96 -16.38 10.58 6.40
N ALA A 97 -16.96 11.77 6.43
CA ALA A 97 -17.14 12.54 7.65
C ALA A 97 -18.06 11.81 8.66
N GLU A 98 -19.12 11.16 8.16
CA GLU A 98 -20.01 10.35 8.99
C GLU A 98 -19.29 9.12 9.56
N LEU A 99 -18.48 8.43 8.78
CA LEU A 99 -17.67 7.30 9.23
C LEU A 99 -16.69 7.72 10.34
N ASN A 100 -16.05 8.88 10.18
CA ASN A 100 -15.16 9.44 11.20
C ASN A 100 -15.94 9.78 12.48
N ARG A 101 -17.13 10.37 12.36
CA ARG A 101 -18.00 10.64 13.51
C ARG A 101 -18.39 9.36 14.26
N HIS A 102 -18.72 8.29 13.53
CA HIS A 102 -18.99 6.99 14.15
C HIS A 102 -17.78 6.45 14.91
N MET A 103 -16.56 6.60 14.36
CA MET A 103 -15.33 6.20 15.05
C MET A 103 -15.16 6.98 16.38
N GLN A 104 -15.31 8.31 16.34
CA GLN A 104 -15.18 9.16 17.53
C GLN A 104 -16.22 8.84 18.62
N ASN A 105 -17.42 8.43 18.23
CA ASN A 105 -18.49 8.06 19.17
C ASN A 105 -18.30 6.66 19.77
N LEU A 106 -17.34 5.88 19.27
CA LEU A 106 -17.06 4.51 19.70
C LEU A 106 -15.58 4.38 20.14
N PRO A 107 -15.19 4.98 21.29
CA PRO A 107 -13.77 5.04 21.70
C PRO A 107 -13.13 3.66 21.84
N ASN A 108 -13.91 2.61 22.12
CA ASN A 108 -13.40 1.22 22.16
C ASN A 108 -13.03 0.66 20.77
N PHE A 109 -13.43 1.35 19.70
CA PHE A 109 -13.12 0.98 18.32
C PHE A 109 -11.95 1.78 17.74
N GLU A 110 -11.50 2.80 18.48
CA GLU A 110 -10.35 3.62 18.10
C GLU A 110 -9.05 2.88 18.38
N ILE A 111 -8.12 3.01 17.45
CA ILE A 111 -6.77 2.44 17.56
C ILE A 111 -5.74 3.52 17.23
N PRO A 112 -4.56 3.53 17.92
CA PRO A 112 -3.57 4.57 17.70
C PRO A 112 -3.00 4.59 16.26
N GLU A 113 -3.09 3.50 15.52
CA GLU A 113 -2.68 3.42 14.12
C GLU A 113 -3.50 4.32 13.20
N LEU A 114 -4.72 4.75 13.60
CA LEU A 114 -5.57 5.66 12.82
C LEU A 114 -4.90 7.01 12.50
N GLN A 115 -3.95 7.45 13.35
CA GLN A 115 -3.16 8.66 13.10
C GLN A 115 -2.31 8.61 11.81
N MET A 116 -2.11 7.43 11.24
CA MET A 116 -1.36 7.24 10.00
C MET A 116 -2.22 7.42 8.75
N LEU A 117 -3.54 7.47 8.90
CA LEU A 117 -4.47 7.55 7.79
C LEU A 117 -4.56 8.97 7.23
N GLU A 118 -4.58 9.04 5.90
CA GLU A 118 -4.88 10.25 5.15
C GLU A 118 -6.38 10.35 4.84
N GLU A 119 -6.86 11.53 4.43
CA GLU A 119 -8.24 11.75 4.03
C GLU A 119 -8.71 10.77 2.94
N ALA A 120 -7.83 10.46 1.98
CA ALA A 120 -8.11 9.52 0.90
C ALA A 120 -8.44 8.10 1.41
N ASP A 121 -7.87 7.69 2.54
CA ASP A 121 -8.12 6.38 3.15
C ASP A 121 -9.54 6.32 3.72
N TRP A 122 -10.00 7.40 4.36
CA TRP A 122 -11.37 7.54 4.87
C TRP A 122 -12.40 7.56 3.73
N LEU A 123 -12.13 8.30 2.66
CA LEU A 123 -12.97 8.32 1.46
C LEU A 123 -13.08 6.91 0.86
N SER A 124 -11.96 6.19 0.76
CA SER A 124 -11.93 4.82 0.25
C SER A 124 -12.75 3.86 1.10
N ALA A 125 -12.67 3.96 2.44
CA ALA A 125 -13.42 3.11 3.35
C ALA A 125 -14.93 3.42 3.35
N ALA A 126 -15.30 4.69 3.18
CA ALA A 126 -16.68 5.15 3.11
C ALA A 126 -17.37 4.76 1.79
N LYS A 127 -16.58 4.53 0.73
CA LYS A 127 -17.11 4.14 -0.58
C LYS A 127 -17.85 2.81 -0.48
N GLY A 128 -19.17 2.83 -0.76
CA GLY A 128 -20.02 1.66 -0.70
C GLY A 128 -20.29 1.11 0.72
N ALA A 129 -19.97 1.88 1.77
CA ALA A 129 -20.34 1.53 3.12
C ALA A 129 -21.86 1.61 3.31
N ASP A 130 -22.41 0.67 4.07
CA ASP A 130 -23.81 0.73 4.52
C ASP A 130 -23.84 1.42 5.89
N PHE A 131 -24.47 2.59 5.95
CA PHE A 131 -24.66 3.37 7.19
C PHE A 131 -26.04 3.16 7.82
N ASP A 132 -26.94 2.43 7.16
CA ASP A 132 -28.30 2.19 7.64
C ASP A 132 -28.34 1.04 8.65
N SER A 133 -27.32 0.18 8.64
CA SER A 133 -27.22 -0.95 9.57
C SER A 133 -25.99 -0.84 10.50
N LYS A 134 -26.15 -1.34 11.73
CA LYS A 134 -25.03 -1.43 12.70
C LYS A 134 -23.90 -2.30 12.16
N GLU A 135 -24.23 -3.38 11.47
CA GLU A 135 -23.29 -4.31 10.85
C GLU A 135 -22.49 -3.63 9.76
N GLY A 136 -23.14 -2.85 8.89
CA GLY A 136 -22.50 -2.09 7.82
C GLY A 136 -21.53 -1.04 8.37
N ILE A 137 -21.92 -0.32 9.43
CA ILE A 137 -21.04 0.62 10.12
C ILE A 137 -19.82 -0.10 10.71
N ARG A 138 -20.01 -1.23 11.41
CA ARG A 138 -18.90 -2.02 11.97
C ARG A 138 -17.93 -2.51 10.90
N GLN A 139 -18.46 -2.98 9.76
CA GLN A 139 -17.64 -3.40 8.61
C GLN A 139 -16.85 -2.23 8.02
N ALA A 140 -17.47 -1.05 7.88
CA ALA A 140 -16.78 0.14 7.38
C ALA A 140 -15.66 0.58 8.36
N LEU A 141 -15.92 0.59 9.67
CA LEU A 141 -14.93 0.89 10.69
C LEU A 141 -13.79 -0.15 10.70
N SER A 142 -14.09 -1.42 10.47
CA SER A 142 -13.09 -2.47 10.33
C SER A 142 -12.17 -2.22 9.13
N LYS A 143 -12.71 -1.82 7.97
CA LYS A 143 -11.90 -1.45 6.78
C LYS A 143 -10.93 -0.31 7.10
N VAL A 144 -11.38 0.72 7.83
CA VAL A 144 -10.53 1.84 8.27
C VAL A 144 -9.38 1.33 9.14
N ARG A 145 -9.70 0.54 10.17
CA ARG A 145 -8.68 -0.04 11.06
C ARG A 145 -7.72 -0.96 10.32
N GLN A 146 -8.22 -1.77 9.39
CA GLN A 146 -7.39 -2.65 8.57
C GLN A 146 -6.40 -1.85 7.72
N LYS A 147 -6.83 -0.75 7.12
CA LYS A 147 -5.97 0.14 6.35
C LYS A 147 -4.87 0.75 7.24
N ALA A 148 -5.24 1.25 8.42
CA ALA A 148 -4.30 1.80 9.40
C ALA A 148 -3.25 0.75 9.84
N LYS A 149 -3.69 -0.45 10.19
CA LYS A 149 -2.81 -1.57 10.55
C LYS A 149 -1.89 -1.97 9.40
N THR A 150 -2.36 -1.91 8.15
CA THR A 150 -1.53 -2.21 6.97
C THR A 150 -0.39 -1.19 6.82
N GLN A 151 -0.68 0.10 6.97
CA GLN A 151 0.35 1.16 6.92
C GLN A 151 1.35 1.00 8.08
N PHE A 152 0.87 0.71 9.27
CA PHE A 152 1.76 0.39 10.41
C PHE A 152 2.62 -0.85 10.12
N ALA A 153 2.04 -1.90 9.55
CA ALA A 153 2.76 -3.14 9.25
C ALA A 153 3.93 -2.93 8.27
N GLU A 154 3.77 -2.03 7.30
CA GLU A 154 4.86 -1.65 6.37
C GLU A 154 6.02 -0.99 7.12
N LEU A 155 5.72 -0.03 8.01
CA LEU A 155 6.72 0.64 8.82
C LEU A 155 7.41 -0.33 9.81
N ALA A 156 6.63 -1.17 10.48
CA ALA A 156 7.13 -2.14 11.44
C ALA A 156 7.98 -3.24 10.77
N THR A 157 7.60 -3.68 9.56
CA THR A 157 8.43 -4.61 8.76
C THR A 157 9.79 -3.99 8.43
N ALA A 158 9.81 -2.72 8.03
CA ALA A 158 11.06 -2.01 7.76
C ALA A 158 11.92 -1.91 9.04
N ALA A 159 11.33 -1.53 10.17
CA ALA A 159 12.02 -1.44 11.46
C ALA A 159 12.57 -2.80 11.93
N LEU A 160 11.81 -3.88 11.77
CA LEU A 160 12.27 -5.24 12.05
C LEU A 160 13.49 -5.62 11.19
N ASN A 161 13.46 -5.34 9.89
CA ASN A 161 14.60 -5.62 9.01
C ASN A 161 15.86 -4.86 9.43
N GLU A 162 15.72 -3.56 9.77
CA GLU A 162 16.83 -2.74 10.26
C GLU A 162 17.36 -3.25 11.61
N TYR A 163 16.48 -3.65 12.52
CA TYR A 163 16.87 -4.26 13.78
C TYR A 163 17.70 -5.52 13.57
N PHE A 164 17.25 -6.45 12.73
CA PHE A 164 17.98 -7.68 12.42
C PHE A 164 19.32 -7.41 11.75
N ALA A 165 19.40 -6.42 10.87
CA ALA A 165 20.66 -6.02 10.25
C ALA A 165 21.64 -5.46 11.28
N ALA A 166 21.20 -4.55 12.15
CA ALA A 166 22.02 -3.92 13.17
C ALA A 166 22.51 -4.90 14.25
N THR A 167 21.67 -5.89 14.60
CA THR A 167 21.98 -6.88 15.64
C THR A 167 22.60 -8.17 15.10
N LYS A 168 22.94 -8.22 13.80
CA LYS A 168 23.49 -9.42 13.12
C LYS A 168 22.59 -10.65 13.28
N GLY A 169 21.30 -10.45 13.18
CA GLY A 169 20.30 -11.51 13.30
C GLY A 169 19.78 -11.73 14.74
N GLY A 170 20.13 -10.85 15.67
CA GLY A 170 19.61 -10.89 17.04
C GLY A 170 18.09 -10.73 17.05
N THR A 171 17.42 -11.44 17.95
CA THR A 171 15.97 -11.43 18.06
C THR A 171 15.53 -10.41 19.11
N PRO A 172 14.60 -9.47 18.80
CA PRO A 172 14.06 -8.58 19.81
C PRO A 172 13.25 -9.37 20.85
N THR A 173 13.34 -8.98 22.10
CA THR A 173 12.60 -9.58 23.22
C THR A 173 11.41 -8.75 23.66
N ASP A 174 11.40 -7.47 23.28
CA ASP A 174 10.32 -6.53 23.56
C ASP A 174 10.05 -5.65 22.33
N PRO A 175 8.77 -5.37 21.96
CA PRO A 175 8.45 -4.52 20.82
C PRO A 175 9.07 -3.13 20.87
N SER A 176 9.28 -2.55 22.07
CA SER A 176 9.88 -1.22 22.24
C SER A 176 11.32 -1.12 21.72
N GLN A 177 12.03 -2.24 21.63
CA GLN A 177 13.37 -2.30 21.04
C GLN A 177 13.39 -1.92 19.55
N LEU A 178 12.24 -1.93 18.89
CA LEU A 178 12.11 -1.52 17.50
C LEU A 178 12.01 0.00 17.32
N LEU A 179 11.69 0.77 18.39
CA LEU A 179 11.48 2.22 18.30
C LEU A 179 12.63 2.98 17.62
N PRO A 180 13.94 2.70 17.92
CA PRO A 180 15.04 3.40 17.29
C PRO A 180 15.20 3.10 15.79
N PHE A 181 14.54 2.06 15.28
CA PHE A 181 14.69 1.58 13.91
C PHE A 181 13.57 2.05 12.98
N PHE A 182 12.56 2.75 13.51
CA PHE A 182 11.55 3.39 12.67
C PHE A 182 12.13 4.61 11.97
N LYS A 183 12.01 4.70 10.66
CA LYS A 183 12.48 5.85 9.86
C LYS A 183 11.76 7.15 10.24
N THR A 184 10.49 7.04 10.56
CA THR A 184 9.67 8.14 11.07
C THR A 184 9.36 7.83 12.53
N PRO A 185 9.60 8.77 13.46
CA PRO A 185 9.25 8.57 14.85
C PRO A 185 7.77 8.20 15.00
N ILE A 186 7.50 7.15 15.75
CA ILE A 186 6.14 6.70 16.09
C ILE A 186 5.88 6.83 17.57
N ASP A 187 4.63 6.92 17.96
CA ASP A 187 4.24 6.86 19.35
C ASP A 187 4.46 5.44 19.91
N ALA A 188 5.10 5.33 21.07
CA ALA A 188 5.34 4.05 21.72
C ALA A 188 4.06 3.29 22.07
N SER A 189 2.92 3.98 22.21
CA SER A 189 1.61 3.38 22.44
C SER A 189 1.16 2.44 21.32
N LEU A 190 1.60 2.70 20.09
CA LEU A 190 1.36 1.82 18.95
C LEU A 190 1.88 0.40 19.21
N LEU A 191 3.12 0.30 19.72
CA LEU A 191 3.76 -0.98 19.99
C LEU A 191 3.14 -1.73 21.18
N GLN A 192 2.45 -1.03 22.08
CA GLN A 192 1.79 -1.67 23.23
C GLN A 192 0.63 -2.62 22.82
N ARG A 193 0.08 -2.42 21.63
CA ARG A 193 -0.96 -3.31 21.08
C ARG A 193 -0.41 -4.60 20.52
N TYR A 194 0.90 -4.70 20.37
CA TYR A 194 1.58 -5.85 19.77
C TYR A 194 2.42 -6.60 20.79
N GLN A 195 2.72 -7.84 20.47
CA GLN A 195 3.63 -8.71 21.20
C GLN A 195 4.52 -9.46 20.22
N LEU A 196 5.70 -9.84 20.68
CA LEU A 196 6.58 -10.69 19.89
C LEU A 196 6.22 -12.16 20.13
N VAL A 197 6.01 -12.90 19.05
CA VAL A 197 5.72 -14.33 19.09
C VAL A 197 6.67 -15.08 18.14
N PRO A 198 7.05 -16.32 18.43
CA PRO A 198 7.77 -17.17 17.48
C PRO A 198 6.94 -17.40 16.22
N SER A 199 7.56 -17.40 15.02
CA SER A 199 6.86 -17.66 13.76
C SER A 199 6.14 -19.02 13.75
N SER A 200 6.67 -20.01 14.46
CA SER A 200 6.07 -21.34 14.61
C SER A 200 4.70 -21.34 15.31
N THR A 201 4.36 -20.27 16.02
CA THR A 201 3.05 -20.15 16.70
C THR A 201 1.95 -19.63 15.79
N VAL A 202 2.29 -19.14 14.59
CA VAL A 202 1.33 -18.56 13.66
C VAL A 202 0.88 -19.61 12.64
N PRO A 203 -0.42 -19.97 12.58
CA PRO A 203 -0.92 -20.96 11.66
C PRO A 203 -0.62 -20.60 10.19
N GLY A 204 -0.08 -21.56 9.44
CA GLY A 204 0.21 -21.38 8.01
C GLY A 204 1.51 -20.65 7.69
N LEU A 205 2.28 -20.20 8.69
CA LEU A 205 3.63 -19.69 8.48
C LEU A 205 4.65 -20.84 8.60
N MET A 206 5.62 -20.86 7.68
CA MET A 206 6.75 -21.79 7.81
C MET A 206 7.58 -21.41 9.04
N GLU A 207 8.12 -22.42 9.72
CA GLU A 207 9.09 -22.21 10.80
C GLU A 207 10.35 -21.56 10.24
N THR A 208 10.46 -20.25 10.39
CA THR A 208 11.61 -19.48 9.91
C THR A 208 12.64 -19.21 11.00
N GLY A 209 12.34 -19.60 12.27
CA GLY A 209 13.17 -19.30 13.43
C GLY A 209 13.18 -17.82 13.85
N TYR A 210 12.38 -16.97 13.19
CA TYR A 210 12.27 -15.56 13.50
C TYR A 210 11.06 -15.28 14.42
N VAL A 211 11.13 -14.14 15.11
CA VAL A 211 9.95 -13.59 15.80
C VAL A 211 9.12 -12.75 14.87
N ILE A 212 7.84 -12.70 15.17
CA ILE A 212 6.82 -11.94 14.48
C ILE A 212 6.18 -10.99 15.48
N LEU A 213 5.90 -9.79 15.05
CA LEU A 213 5.09 -8.85 15.80
C LEU A 213 3.60 -9.20 15.56
N SER A 214 2.93 -9.69 16.59
CA SER A 214 1.52 -10.11 16.54
C SER A 214 0.67 -9.10 17.29
N GLU A 215 -0.44 -8.69 16.70
CA GLU A 215 -1.48 -7.95 17.42
C GLU A 215 -1.96 -8.79 18.63
N LYS A 216 -2.14 -8.17 19.81
CA LYS A 216 -2.58 -8.90 21.02
C LYS A 216 -4.03 -9.37 20.88
N ALA A 217 -4.89 -8.50 20.37
CA ALA A 217 -6.28 -8.82 20.10
C ALA A 217 -6.86 -7.85 19.06
N PRO A 218 -7.69 -8.34 18.11
CA PRO A 218 -8.48 -7.48 17.24
C PRO A 218 -9.51 -6.71 18.06
N VAL A 219 -9.83 -5.49 17.63
CA VAL A 219 -10.84 -4.64 18.29
C VAL A 219 -12.24 -5.23 18.10
N ASP A 220 -12.57 -5.56 16.87
CA ASP A 220 -13.82 -6.23 16.53
C ASP A 220 -13.51 -7.66 16.08
N ARG A 221 -13.80 -8.64 16.96
CA ARG A 221 -13.46 -10.04 16.69
C ARG A 221 -14.20 -10.65 15.50
N GLU A 222 -15.30 -10.04 15.09
CA GLU A 222 -16.14 -10.54 14.01
C GLU A 222 -15.66 -10.02 12.64
N TYR A 223 -15.22 -8.76 12.60
CA TYR A 223 -14.90 -8.08 11.34
C TYR A 223 -13.42 -7.76 11.16
N ASP A 224 -12.63 -7.67 12.26
CA ASP A 224 -11.22 -7.35 12.16
C ASP A 224 -10.36 -8.60 11.93
N THR A 225 -9.46 -8.50 10.97
CA THR A 225 -8.40 -9.49 10.79
C THR A 225 -7.33 -9.31 11.85
N HIS A 226 -6.86 -10.41 12.43
CA HIS A 226 -5.70 -10.41 13.32
C HIS A 226 -4.42 -10.20 12.52
N PHE A 227 -3.60 -9.23 12.94
CA PHE A 227 -2.39 -8.84 12.22
C PHE A 227 -1.14 -9.53 12.75
N TYR A 228 -0.36 -10.05 11.80
CA TYR A 228 0.96 -10.61 12.01
C TYR A 228 1.96 -9.90 11.10
N ILE A 229 3.01 -9.36 11.68
CA ILE A 229 4.02 -8.55 10.99
C ILE A 229 5.36 -9.24 11.15
N GLY A 230 5.91 -9.73 10.05
CA GLY A 230 7.15 -10.47 10.00
C GLY A 230 8.21 -9.77 9.15
N LYS A 231 9.40 -10.35 9.18
CA LYS A 231 10.48 -10.00 8.25
C LYS A 231 10.07 -10.42 6.83
N LYS A 232 10.35 -9.57 5.85
CA LYS A 232 10.31 -9.92 4.43
C LYS A 232 11.62 -10.53 3.97
#